data_862bda2725c6a1284a83e487d61c8826
#
_entry.id   862bda2725c6a1284a83e487d61c8826
#
_cell.length_a   1.000
_cell.length_b   1.000
_cell.length_c   1.000
_cell.angle_alpha   90.00
_cell.angle_beta   90.00
_cell.angle_gamma   90.00
#
_symmetry.space_group_name_H-M   'P 1'
#
loop_
_entity.id
_entity.type
_entity.pdbx_description
1 polymer ?
#
loop_
_entity_poly.entity_id
_entity_poly.type
_entity_poly.pdbx_seq_one_letter_code
_entity_poly.pdbx_strand_id
1 'polypeptide(L)'
;MIEKEVAIPTKYGTQPAFAVCPSEPGMYAPVILFMDAPGIREELRNMARRIARAGYYCLLPDLYYRLGTLRFDVPRRNEAMSVLIRGAMASLSNADVLDDTYGMLGFLDAQEQAAPGPVGAIGHCMSGPFVVNAAARLPRMVAVAALYGVNMVTDKPDSPHFLADNIQGEVYAAFAEIDPAVPANVVPTFRDAMEKANVAARVDVVPGTHHGFCFAARNDYHPHAAEAVWEDIMAMFMRRLHGQ
;
A
#
# COMPACT_ATOMS: atom_id res chain seq x y z
N MET A 1 -17.26 -3.54 -14.02
CA MET A 1 -15.91 -2.97 -13.82
C MET A 1 -15.10 -3.14 -15.09
N ILE A 2 -14.21 -2.20 -15.37
CA ILE A 2 -13.24 -2.27 -16.47
C ILE A 2 -11.92 -2.72 -15.85
N GLU A 3 -11.38 -3.84 -16.33
CA GLU A 3 -10.12 -4.42 -15.85
C GLU A 3 -9.12 -4.46 -17.01
N LYS A 4 -7.88 -4.06 -16.75
CA LYS A 4 -6.80 -4.04 -17.76
C LYS A 4 -5.47 -4.46 -17.14
N GLU A 5 -4.70 -5.29 -17.85
CA GLU A 5 -3.26 -5.38 -17.64
C GLU A 5 -2.62 -4.18 -18.36
N VAL A 6 -1.81 -3.43 -17.65
CA VAL A 6 -1.21 -2.20 -18.15
C VAL A 6 0.31 -2.21 -17.97
N ALA A 7 0.97 -1.35 -18.68
CA ALA A 7 2.42 -1.19 -18.67
C ALA A 7 2.77 0.26 -18.32
N ILE A 8 3.42 0.47 -17.18
CA ILE A 8 3.77 1.79 -16.66
C ILE A 8 5.21 2.10 -17.05
N PRO A 9 5.48 3.18 -17.80
CA PRO A 9 6.83 3.66 -18.01
C PRO A 9 7.43 4.15 -16.69
N THR A 10 8.60 3.63 -16.33
CA THR A 10 9.34 4.05 -15.14
C THR A 10 10.77 4.41 -15.53
N LYS A 11 11.52 5.00 -14.61
CA LYS A 11 12.96 5.28 -14.76
C LYS A 11 13.78 4.01 -15.07
N TYR A 12 13.31 2.84 -14.63
CA TYR A 12 14.04 1.58 -14.70
C TYR A 12 13.50 0.60 -15.76
N GLY A 13 12.54 1.04 -16.56
CA GLY A 13 11.91 0.21 -17.59
C GLY A 13 10.40 0.23 -17.53
N THR A 14 9.78 -0.84 -18.00
CA THR A 14 8.32 -0.98 -18.04
C THR A 14 7.83 -1.83 -16.88
N GLN A 15 7.04 -1.23 -15.99
CA GLN A 15 6.44 -1.90 -14.84
C GLN A 15 5.05 -2.43 -15.21
N PRO A 16 4.82 -3.75 -15.15
CA PRO A 16 3.48 -4.32 -15.28
C PRO A 16 2.58 -3.93 -14.09
N ALA A 17 1.31 -3.68 -14.36
CA ALA A 17 0.32 -3.42 -13.32
C ALA A 17 -1.06 -3.93 -13.74
N PHE A 18 -1.90 -4.19 -12.75
CA PHE A 18 -3.33 -4.43 -12.94
C PHE A 18 -4.09 -3.15 -12.60
N ALA A 19 -4.90 -2.65 -13.52
CA ALA A 19 -5.76 -1.49 -13.34
C ALA A 19 -7.21 -1.90 -13.37
N VAL A 20 -8.03 -1.36 -12.46
CA VAL A 20 -9.47 -1.64 -12.41
C VAL A 20 -10.24 -0.40 -11.94
N CYS A 21 -11.37 -0.11 -12.60
CA CYS A 21 -12.28 0.98 -12.24
C CYS A 21 -13.74 0.58 -12.48
N PRO A 22 -14.73 1.36 -11.99
CA PRO A 22 -16.13 1.16 -12.34
C PRO A 22 -16.36 1.18 -13.85
N SER A 23 -17.42 0.51 -14.31
CA SER A 23 -17.80 0.44 -15.74
C SER A 23 -18.63 1.64 -16.20
N GLU A 24 -19.22 2.36 -15.28
CA GLU A 24 -20.00 3.56 -15.54
C GLU A 24 -19.11 4.67 -16.10
N PRO A 25 -19.60 5.49 -17.03
CA PRO A 25 -18.86 6.64 -17.51
C PRO A 25 -18.53 7.62 -16.38
N GLY A 26 -17.27 8.02 -16.25
CA GLY A 26 -16.86 8.95 -15.20
C GLY A 26 -15.35 8.96 -14.98
N MET A 27 -14.93 9.89 -14.13
CA MET A 27 -13.56 9.95 -13.63
C MET A 27 -13.58 9.59 -12.15
N TYR A 28 -12.66 8.72 -11.76
CA TYR A 28 -12.60 8.13 -10.41
C TYR A 28 -11.31 8.51 -9.72
N ALA A 29 -11.39 8.92 -8.47
CA ALA A 29 -10.20 9.24 -7.69
C ALA A 29 -9.23 8.04 -7.65
N PRO A 30 -7.94 8.23 -7.97
CA PRO A 30 -7.00 7.13 -8.07
C PRO A 30 -6.52 6.66 -6.70
N VAL A 31 -6.37 5.33 -6.58
CA VAL A 31 -5.80 4.64 -5.43
C VAL A 31 -4.75 3.65 -5.92
N ILE A 32 -3.54 3.72 -5.37
CA ILE A 32 -2.48 2.75 -5.63
C ILE A 32 -2.48 1.70 -4.52
N LEU A 33 -2.70 0.44 -4.89
CA LEU A 33 -2.64 -0.71 -3.99
C LEU A 33 -1.26 -1.36 -4.12
N PHE A 34 -0.37 -1.11 -3.18
CA PHE A 34 0.95 -1.73 -3.17
C PHE A 34 0.88 -3.16 -2.64
N MET A 35 1.55 -4.07 -3.34
CA MET A 35 1.58 -5.49 -3.01
C MET A 35 2.35 -5.78 -1.71
N ASP A 36 2.03 -6.91 -1.08
CA ASP A 36 2.83 -7.48 0.00
C ASP A 36 3.98 -8.37 -0.55
N ALA A 37 4.79 -8.93 0.34
CA ALA A 37 5.99 -9.68 -0.03
C ALA A 37 5.80 -10.85 -1.01
N PRO A 38 4.71 -11.65 -0.96
CA PRO A 38 4.45 -12.66 -1.99
C PRO A 38 4.16 -12.12 -3.39
N GLY A 39 3.94 -10.80 -3.54
CA GLY A 39 3.72 -10.18 -4.84
C GLY A 39 2.33 -10.40 -5.43
N ILE A 40 2.22 -10.06 -6.72
CA ILE A 40 0.95 -10.05 -7.44
C ILE A 40 0.31 -11.43 -7.48
N ARG A 41 -0.94 -11.50 -7.03
CA ARG A 41 -1.79 -12.69 -7.05
C ARG A 41 -3.27 -12.31 -7.09
N GLU A 42 -4.14 -13.30 -7.33
CA GLU A 42 -5.58 -13.06 -7.47
C GLU A 42 -6.21 -12.42 -6.23
N GLU A 43 -5.72 -12.74 -5.04
CA GLU A 43 -6.18 -12.11 -3.80
C GLU A 43 -5.99 -10.59 -3.79
N LEU A 44 -4.83 -10.08 -4.23
CA LEU A 44 -4.60 -8.64 -4.37
C LEU A 44 -5.46 -8.02 -5.49
N ARG A 45 -5.70 -8.75 -6.59
CA ARG A 45 -6.65 -8.31 -7.63
C ARG A 45 -8.08 -8.20 -7.10
N ASN A 46 -8.49 -9.11 -6.20
CA ASN A 46 -9.79 -9.03 -5.54
C ASN A 46 -9.89 -7.83 -4.60
N MET A 47 -8.80 -7.47 -3.90
CA MET A 47 -8.72 -6.23 -3.12
C MET A 47 -8.81 -4.99 -4.03
N ALA A 48 -8.11 -4.98 -5.17
CA ALA A 48 -8.22 -3.91 -6.16
C ALA A 48 -9.65 -3.76 -6.70
N ARG A 49 -10.34 -4.87 -6.98
CA ARG A 49 -11.75 -4.86 -7.37
C ARG A 49 -12.66 -4.33 -6.26
N ARG A 50 -12.35 -4.62 -4.99
CA ARG A 50 -13.08 -4.05 -3.84
C ARG A 50 -12.96 -2.53 -3.82
N ILE A 51 -11.77 -1.98 -4.04
CA ILE A 51 -11.52 -0.54 -4.13
C ILE A 51 -12.31 0.06 -5.30
N ALA A 52 -12.30 -0.60 -6.46
CA ALA A 52 -13.04 -0.13 -7.64
C ALA A 52 -14.56 -0.16 -7.42
N ARG A 53 -15.12 -1.18 -6.73
CA ARG A 53 -16.55 -1.21 -6.36
C ARG A 53 -16.95 -0.06 -5.44
N ALA A 54 -16.01 0.46 -4.66
CA ALA A 54 -16.23 1.63 -3.81
C ALA A 54 -16.13 2.97 -4.57
N GLY A 55 -15.93 2.95 -5.90
CA GLY A 55 -15.94 4.14 -6.75
C GLY A 55 -14.56 4.75 -7.01
N TYR A 56 -13.49 3.99 -6.95
CA TYR A 56 -12.13 4.45 -7.19
C TYR A 56 -11.50 3.82 -8.45
N TYR A 57 -10.52 4.51 -9.03
CA TYR A 57 -9.61 3.91 -10.01
C TYR A 57 -8.46 3.25 -9.27
N CYS A 58 -8.39 1.94 -9.24
CA CYS A 58 -7.34 1.21 -8.52
C CYS A 58 -6.23 0.75 -9.46
N LEU A 59 -4.98 1.05 -9.09
CA LEU A 59 -3.77 0.59 -9.76
C LEU A 59 -2.97 -0.32 -8.82
N LEU A 60 -2.69 -1.56 -9.24
CA LEU A 60 -1.92 -2.56 -8.51
C LEU A 60 -0.62 -2.87 -9.27
N PRO A 61 0.51 -2.19 -8.98
CA PRO A 61 1.77 -2.37 -9.66
C PRO A 61 2.54 -3.61 -9.20
N ASP A 62 3.26 -4.26 -10.12
CA ASP A 62 4.23 -5.31 -9.80
C ASP A 62 5.57 -4.67 -9.41
N LEU A 63 5.88 -4.64 -8.12
CA LEU A 63 7.11 -4.01 -7.63
C LEU A 63 8.37 -4.83 -7.93
N TYR A 64 8.21 -6.12 -8.25
CA TYR A 64 9.34 -7.00 -8.55
C TYR A 64 9.76 -7.01 -10.02
N TYR A 65 9.17 -6.16 -10.86
CA TYR A 65 9.38 -6.17 -12.32
C TYR A 65 10.86 -6.10 -12.75
N ARG A 66 11.75 -5.50 -11.93
CA ARG A 66 13.19 -5.47 -12.19
C ARG A 66 13.86 -6.84 -12.10
N LEU A 67 13.24 -7.78 -11.36
CA LEU A 67 13.66 -9.17 -11.25
C LEU A 67 13.00 -10.08 -12.30
N GLY A 68 12.07 -9.54 -13.09
CA GLY A 68 11.21 -10.29 -13.99
C GLY A 68 9.85 -10.62 -13.37
N THR A 69 9.17 -11.63 -13.91
CA THR A 69 7.85 -12.03 -13.41
C THR A 69 7.98 -13.05 -12.28
N LEU A 70 7.66 -12.65 -11.06
CA LEU A 70 7.63 -13.53 -9.90
C LEU A 70 6.17 -13.88 -9.55
N ARG A 71 5.89 -15.17 -9.35
CA ARG A 71 4.58 -15.67 -8.93
C ARG A 71 4.79 -16.78 -7.91
N PHE A 72 4.20 -16.61 -6.73
CA PHE A 72 4.32 -17.57 -5.63
C PHE A 72 2.96 -18.20 -5.31
N ASP A 73 2.95 -19.53 -5.15
CA ASP A 73 1.78 -20.27 -4.67
C ASP A 73 1.73 -20.18 -3.13
N VAL A 74 1.18 -19.08 -2.63
CA VAL A 74 1.17 -18.77 -1.20
C VAL A 74 0.50 -19.86 -0.35
N PRO A 75 -0.61 -20.49 -0.75
CA PRO A 75 -1.20 -21.62 -0.02
C PRO A 75 -0.27 -22.81 0.15
N ARG A 76 0.70 -23.01 -0.76
CA ARG A 76 1.71 -24.08 -0.70
C ARG A 76 3.08 -23.58 -0.26
N ARG A 77 3.12 -22.48 0.47
CA ARG A 77 4.36 -21.86 0.93
C ARG A 77 5.21 -22.85 1.74
N ASN A 78 6.49 -22.93 1.40
CA ASN A 78 7.50 -23.71 2.09
C ASN A 78 8.74 -22.84 2.38
N GLU A 79 9.77 -23.43 3.00
CA GLU A 79 10.99 -22.68 3.35
C GLU A 79 11.73 -22.15 2.12
N ALA A 80 11.86 -22.96 1.06
CA ALA A 80 12.52 -22.52 -0.18
C ALA A 80 11.80 -21.31 -0.80
N MET A 81 10.48 -21.35 -0.87
CA MET A 81 9.69 -20.19 -1.33
C MET A 81 9.87 -18.98 -0.39
N SER A 82 9.94 -19.20 0.91
CA SER A 82 10.17 -18.13 1.89
C SER A 82 11.53 -17.45 1.71
N VAL A 83 12.58 -18.21 1.37
CA VAL A 83 13.90 -17.66 1.01
C VAL A 83 13.83 -16.78 -0.22
N LEU A 84 13.15 -17.24 -1.28
CA LEU A 84 12.98 -16.46 -2.51
C LEU A 84 12.18 -15.18 -2.28
N ILE A 85 11.11 -15.23 -1.49
CA ILE A 85 10.31 -14.06 -1.13
C ILE A 85 11.18 -13.05 -0.36
N ARG A 86 11.97 -13.48 0.63
CA ARG A 86 12.89 -12.59 1.36
C ARG A 86 13.94 -11.95 0.44
N GLY A 87 14.47 -12.71 -0.51
CA GLY A 87 15.41 -12.21 -1.52
C GLY A 87 14.78 -11.14 -2.43
N ALA A 88 13.55 -11.40 -2.89
CA ALA A 88 12.81 -10.43 -3.68
C ALA A 88 12.50 -9.14 -2.89
N MET A 89 12.06 -9.25 -1.63
CA MET A 89 11.88 -8.09 -0.75
C MET A 89 13.16 -7.28 -0.58
N ALA A 90 14.30 -7.95 -0.39
CA ALA A 90 15.60 -7.30 -0.20
C ALA A 90 16.10 -6.54 -1.43
N SER A 91 15.53 -6.79 -2.61
CA SER A 91 15.85 -6.06 -3.85
C SER A 91 15.14 -4.71 -3.97
N LEU A 92 14.19 -4.41 -3.09
CA LEU A 92 13.43 -3.15 -3.09
C LEU A 92 14.00 -2.17 -2.06
N SER A 93 14.02 -0.91 -2.44
CA SER A 93 14.30 0.20 -1.52
C SER A 93 13.15 1.23 -1.55
N ASN A 94 13.05 2.06 -0.51
CA ASN A 94 12.10 3.17 -0.49
C ASN A 94 12.34 4.12 -1.67
N ALA A 95 13.60 4.36 -2.04
CA ALA A 95 13.97 5.25 -3.15
C ALA A 95 13.50 4.68 -4.51
N ASP A 96 13.73 3.38 -4.76
CA ASP A 96 13.31 2.76 -6.02
C ASP A 96 11.78 2.76 -6.17
N VAL A 97 11.05 2.43 -5.10
CA VAL A 97 9.58 2.43 -5.13
C VAL A 97 9.03 3.85 -5.24
N LEU A 98 9.69 4.84 -4.66
CA LEU A 98 9.34 6.26 -4.84
C LEU A 98 9.52 6.68 -6.31
N ASP A 99 10.65 6.34 -6.95
CA ASP A 99 10.88 6.60 -8.37
C ASP A 99 9.80 5.91 -9.25
N ASP A 100 9.42 4.67 -8.93
CA ASP A 100 8.33 3.97 -9.61
C ASP A 100 6.99 4.68 -9.41
N THR A 101 6.75 5.24 -8.22
CA THR A 101 5.51 5.95 -7.91
C THR A 101 5.36 7.22 -8.73
N TYR A 102 6.45 7.92 -9.08
CA TYR A 102 6.39 9.00 -10.08
C TYR A 102 5.88 8.48 -11.44
N GLY A 103 6.36 7.33 -11.90
CA GLY A 103 5.86 6.69 -13.12
C GLY A 103 4.37 6.33 -13.03
N MET A 104 3.93 5.80 -11.88
CA MET A 104 2.52 5.48 -11.62
C MET A 104 1.64 6.73 -11.66
N LEU A 105 2.07 7.85 -11.08
CA LEU A 105 1.33 9.11 -11.13
C LEU A 105 1.22 9.62 -12.57
N GLY A 106 2.31 9.60 -13.34
CA GLY A 106 2.28 9.97 -14.75
C GLY A 106 1.38 9.06 -15.60
N PHE A 107 1.35 7.75 -15.30
CA PHE A 107 0.43 6.81 -15.95
C PHE A 107 -1.03 7.16 -15.61
N LEU A 108 -1.35 7.44 -14.35
CA LEU A 108 -2.71 7.81 -13.92
C LEU A 108 -3.18 9.10 -14.61
N ASP A 109 -2.30 10.09 -14.78
CA ASP A 109 -2.64 11.35 -15.47
C ASP A 109 -2.99 11.16 -16.96
N ALA A 110 -2.55 10.06 -17.56
CA ALA A 110 -2.86 9.70 -18.94
C ALA A 110 -4.13 8.83 -19.10
N GLN A 111 -4.80 8.46 -17.99
CA GLN A 111 -6.01 7.63 -18.04
C GLN A 111 -7.28 8.48 -18.04
N GLU A 112 -8.17 8.25 -19.02
CA GLU A 112 -9.45 8.96 -19.13
C GLU A 112 -10.37 8.75 -17.92
N GLN A 113 -10.29 7.59 -17.25
CA GLN A 113 -11.11 7.24 -16.11
C GLN A 113 -10.49 7.60 -14.76
N ALA A 114 -9.23 8.05 -14.72
CA ALA A 114 -8.59 8.49 -13.48
C ALA A 114 -8.77 10.00 -13.28
N ALA A 115 -9.35 10.41 -12.17
CA ALA A 115 -9.50 11.83 -11.86
C ALA A 115 -8.12 12.47 -11.59
N PRO A 116 -7.87 13.67 -12.10
CA PRO A 116 -6.67 14.42 -11.75
C PRO A 116 -6.70 14.87 -10.28
N GLY A 117 -5.53 15.12 -9.69
CA GLY A 117 -5.44 15.69 -8.34
C GLY A 117 -5.01 14.68 -7.28
N PRO A 118 -5.72 14.57 -6.14
CA PRO A 118 -5.31 13.77 -5.01
C PRO A 118 -5.31 12.26 -5.30
N VAL A 119 -4.37 11.54 -4.69
CA VAL A 119 -4.19 10.09 -4.84
C VAL A 119 -4.17 9.43 -3.46
N GLY A 120 -4.87 8.31 -3.34
CA GLY A 120 -4.81 7.43 -2.17
C GLY A 120 -3.81 6.30 -2.37
N ALA A 121 -3.36 5.68 -1.27
CA ALA A 121 -2.59 4.45 -1.36
C ALA A 121 -2.84 3.51 -0.18
N ILE A 122 -2.69 2.22 -0.44
CA ILE A 122 -2.69 1.17 0.58
C ILE A 122 -1.41 0.36 0.42
N GLY A 123 -0.66 0.19 1.50
CA GLY A 123 0.54 -0.65 1.55
C GLY A 123 0.40 -1.74 2.59
N HIS A 124 0.66 -2.98 2.19
CA HIS A 124 0.61 -4.15 3.07
C HIS A 124 2.01 -4.63 3.41
N CYS A 125 2.28 -4.99 4.66
CA CYS A 125 3.52 -5.63 5.08
C CYS A 125 4.76 -4.81 4.67
N MET A 126 5.57 -5.30 3.73
CA MET A 126 6.75 -4.63 3.19
C MET A 126 6.45 -3.27 2.56
N SER A 127 5.23 -3.04 2.10
CA SER A 127 4.84 -1.80 1.43
C SER A 127 4.31 -0.71 2.38
N GLY A 128 4.19 -0.99 3.68
CA GLY A 128 3.88 0.02 4.68
C GLY A 128 4.82 1.23 4.63
N PRO A 129 6.15 1.05 4.70
CA PRO A 129 7.09 2.16 4.57
C PRO A 129 7.04 2.85 3.21
N PHE A 130 6.72 2.14 2.12
CA PHE A 130 6.64 2.75 0.79
C PHE A 130 5.53 3.79 0.69
N VAL A 131 4.33 3.49 1.20
CA VAL A 131 3.21 4.44 1.14
C VAL A 131 3.45 5.66 2.03
N VAL A 132 4.10 5.50 3.18
CA VAL A 132 4.45 6.63 4.06
C VAL A 132 5.56 7.48 3.44
N ASN A 133 6.58 6.87 2.82
CA ASN A 133 7.60 7.59 2.06
C ASN A 133 6.98 8.37 0.89
N ALA A 134 6.03 7.77 0.17
CA ALA A 134 5.31 8.44 -0.90
C ALA A 134 4.51 9.64 -0.37
N ALA A 135 3.79 9.51 0.74
CA ALA A 135 3.05 10.62 1.37
C ALA A 135 3.96 11.77 1.79
N ALA A 136 5.17 11.47 2.27
CA ALA A 136 6.14 12.48 2.71
C ALA A 136 6.84 13.22 1.56
N ARG A 137 6.84 12.66 0.34
CA ARG A 137 7.64 13.18 -0.78
C ARG A 137 6.83 13.57 -2.00
N LEU A 138 5.59 13.12 -2.09
CA LEU A 138 4.70 13.35 -3.23
C LEU A 138 3.43 14.05 -2.75
N PRO A 139 3.29 15.37 -2.98
CA PRO A 139 2.16 16.16 -2.45
C PRO A 139 0.78 15.66 -2.85
N ARG A 140 0.68 14.89 -3.94
CA ARG A 140 -0.57 14.28 -4.40
C ARG A 140 -0.99 13.05 -3.57
N MET A 141 -0.08 12.44 -2.81
CA MET A 141 -0.35 11.28 -1.97
C MET A 141 -0.96 11.73 -0.63
N VAL A 142 -2.26 12.05 -0.64
CA VAL A 142 -2.93 12.74 0.47
C VAL A 142 -3.63 11.83 1.47
N ALA A 143 -3.79 10.54 1.15
CA ALA A 143 -4.46 9.57 2.00
C ALA A 143 -3.77 8.21 1.88
N VAL A 144 -3.01 7.81 2.90
CA VAL A 144 -2.25 6.56 2.83
C VAL A 144 -2.55 5.64 4.01
N ALA A 145 -2.72 4.35 3.72
CA ALA A 145 -2.93 3.31 4.72
C ALA A 145 -1.74 2.34 4.73
N ALA A 146 -1.09 2.17 5.88
CA ALA A 146 -0.02 1.21 6.11
C ALA A 146 -0.52 0.08 7.01
N LEU A 147 -0.71 -1.12 6.45
CA LEU A 147 -1.29 -2.25 7.16
C LEU A 147 -0.20 -3.24 7.57
N TYR A 148 -0.10 -3.50 8.89
CA TYR A 148 0.94 -4.36 9.49
C TYR A 148 2.32 -4.13 8.85
N GLY A 149 2.67 -2.83 8.68
CA GLY A 149 3.90 -2.40 8.02
C GLY A 149 5.14 -2.84 8.76
N VAL A 150 6.06 -3.53 8.06
CA VAL A 150 7.39 -3.84 8.58
C VAL A 150 8.35 -2.69 8.26
N ASN A 151 9.43 -2.53 9.01
CA ASN A 151 10.43 -1.47 8.81
C ASN A 151 9.86 -0.03 8.85
N MET A 152 8.78 0.18 9.61
CA MET A 152 8.21 1.52 9.82
C MET A 152 9.11 2.42 10.67
N VAL A 153 9.99 1.83 11.48
CA VAL A 153 11.03 2.48 12.28
C VAL A 153 12.35 1.74 12.06
N THR A 154 13.33 2.42 11.52
CA THR A 154 14.70 1.92 11.27
C THR A 154 15.70 3.05 11.49
N ASP A 155 17.01 2.74 11.49
CA ASP A 155 18.08 3.74 11.59
C ASP A 155 18.42 4.41 10.25
N LYS A 156 17.73 4.05 9.16
CA LYS A 156 17.99 4.63 7.84
C LYS A 156 17.40 6.04 7.73
N PRO A 157 18.06 6.96 6.99
CA PRO A 157 17.57 8.34 6.82
C PRO A 157 16.20 8.45 6.14
N ASP A 158 15.81 7.43 5.38
CA ASP A 158 14.52 7.33 4.70
C ASP A 158 13.47 6.53 5.49
N SER A 159 13.74 6.28 6.78
CA SER A 159 12.77 5.61 7.65
C SER A 159 11.51 6.45 7.82
N PRO A 160 10.31 5.84 7.71
CA PRO A 160 9.03 6.57 7.76
C PRO A 160 8.89 7.56 8.91
N HIS A 161 9.31 7.18 10.11
CA HIS A 161 9.18 8.04 11.30
C HIS A 161 10.04 9.31 11.25
N PHE A 162 11.16 9.31 10.48
CA PHE A 162 11.98 10.50 10.27
C PHE A 162 11.40 11.46 9.22
N LEU A 163 10.43 11.01 8.45
CA LEU A 163 9.83 11.79 7.37
C LEU A 163 8.50 12.46 7.77
N ALA A 164 8.07 12.29 9.01
CA ALA A 164 6.76 12.75 9.49
C ALA A 164 6.51 14.23 9.22
N ASP A 165 7.52 15.10 9.45
CA ASP A 165 7.41 16.56 9.22
C ASP A 165 7.07 16.96 7.77
N ASN A 166 7.28 16.05 6.81
CA ASN A 166 7.01 16.31 5.40
C ASN A 166 5.61 15.85 4.95
N ILE A 167 4.87 15.14 5.82
CA ILE A 167 3.56 14.58 5.47
C ILE A 167 2.49 15.65 5.61
N GLN A 168 1.79 15.95 4.51
CA GLN A 168 0.69 16.91 4.49
C GLN A 168 -0.69 16.25 4.44
N GLY A 169 -0.72 14.97 4.09
CA GLY A 169 -1.93 14.15 3.99
C GLY A 169 -2.35 13.49 5.29
N GLU A 170 -3.28 12.55 5.17
CA GLU A 170 -3.74 11.71 6.29
C GLU A 170 -3.08 10.33 6.21
N VAL A 171 -2.61 9.81 7.36
CA VAL A 171 -1.99 8.50 7.49
C VAL A 171 -2.84 7.63 8.40
N TYR A 172 -3.24 6.46 7.92
CA TYR A 172 -3.80 5.41 8.74
C TYR A 172 -2.80 4.26 8.83
N ALA A 173 -2.38 3.89 10.03
CA ALA A 173 -1.49 2.75 10.26
C ALA A 173 -2.18 1.74 11.19
N ALA A 174 -2.43 0.53 10.70
CA ALA A 174 -3.02 -0.56 11.48
C ALA A 174 -1.98 -1.67 11.66
N PHE A 175 -1.56 -1.89 12.90
CA PHE A 175 -0.63 -2.97 13.27
C PHE A 175 -1.40 -4.13 13.89
N ALA A 176 -0.92 -5.34 13.67
CA ALA A 176 -1.45 -6.51 14.38
C ALA A 176 -0.91 -6.54 15.82
N GLU A 177 -1.72 -7.04 16.76
CA GLU A 177 -1.30 -7.16 18.15
C GLU A 177 -0.18 -8.20 18.32
N ILE A 178 -0.27 -9.30 17.58
CA ILE A 178 0.70 -10.41 17.63
C ILE A 178 1.47 -10.45 16.32
N ASP A 179 2.58 -9.70 16.25
CA ASP A 179 3.37 -9.59 15.02
C ASP A 179 4.88 -9.70 15.29
N PRO A 180 5.47 -10.90 15.15
CA PRO A 180 6.92 -11.08 15.34
C PRO A 180 7.78 -10.29 14.35
N ALA A 181 7.22 -9.82 13.22
CA ALA A 181 7.93 -9.03 12.23
C ALA A 181 8.00 -7.54 12.60
N VAL A 182 7.25 -7.10 13.63
CA VAL A 182 7.20 -5.72 14.10
C VAL A 182 7.70 -5.66 15.54
N PRO A 183 8.95 -5.22 15.79
CA PRO A 183 9.48 -5.04 17.16
C PRO A 183 8.60 -4.14 18.02
N ALA A 184 8.53 -4.41 19.31
CA ALA A 184 7.62 -3.75 20.25
C ALA A 184 7.77 -2.21 20.33
N ASN A 185 8.97 -1.69 20.03
CA ASN A 185 9.22 -0.25 20.00
C ASN A 185 8.70 0.46 18.75
N VAL A 186 8.36 -0.27 17.68
CA VAL A 186 8.00 0.33 16.38
C VAL A 186 6.72 1.15 16.48
N VAL A 187 5.66 0.58 17.04
CA VAL A 187 4.35 1.25 17.11
C VAL A 187 4.40 2.54 17.94
N PRO A 188 4.92 2.52 19.19
CA PRO A 188 5.02 3.75 19.98
C PRO A 188 5.92 4.79 19.32
N THR A 189 7.09 4.42 18.78
CA THR A 189 8.01 5.35 18.13
C THR A 189 7.37 5.98 16.88
N PHE A 190 6.68 5.19 16.06
CA PHE A 190 6.00 5.71 14.87
C PHE A 190 4.85 6.66 15.23
N ARG A 191 4.04 6.29 16.23
CA ARG A 191 2.95 7.14 16.74
C ARG A 191 3.48 8.47 17.25
N ASP A 192 4.49 8.44 18.11
CA ASP A 192 5.13 9.64 18.68
C ASP A 192 5.68 10.57 17.59
N ALA A 193 6.26 10.01 16.52
CA ALA A 193 6.75 10.80 15.39
C ALA A 193 5.62 11.52 14.65
N MET A 194 4.51 10.81 14.37
CA MET A 194 3.34 11.42 13.73
C MET A 194 2.71 12.51 14.60
N GLU A 195 2.58 12.29 15.90
CA GLU A 195 2.04 13.26 16.85
C GLU A 195 2.93 14.51 16.97
N LYS A 196 4.25 14.35 17.10
CA LYS A 196 5.21 15.47 17.18
C LYS A 196 5.20 16.33 15.92
N ALA A 197 5.03 15.71 14.76
CA ALA A 197 4.94 16.40 13.47
C ALA A 197 3.53 16.97 13.18
N ASN A 198 2.55 16.79 14.08
CA ASN A 198 1.15 17.18 13.90
C ASN A 198 0.51 16.61 12.62
N VAL A 199 0.92 15.41 12.20
CA VAL A 199 0.32 14.72 11.06
C VAL A 199 -1.11 14.31 11.42
N ALA A 200 -2.05 14.48 10.50
CA ALA A 200 -3.37 13.86 10.61
C ALA A 200 -3.22 12.33 10.53
N ALA A 201 -2.87 11.71 11.64
CA ALA A 201 -2.58 10.28 11.67
C ALA A 201 -3.42 9.53 12.70
N ARG A 202 -3.83 8.32 12.32
CA ARG A 202 -4.38 7.33 13.25
C ARG A 202 -3.49 6.10 13.23
N VAL A 203 -3.02 5.67 14.40
CA VAL A 203 -2.11 4.53 14.57
C VAL A 203 -2.74 3.53 15.54
N ASP A 204 -3.26 2.45 15.01
CA ASP A 204 -3.97 1.42 15.76
C ASP A 204 -3.13 0.15 15.95
N VAL A 205 -3.29 -0.49 17.10
CA VAL A 205 -2.97 -1.91 17.31
C VAL A 205 -4.29 -2.66 17.37
N VAL A 206 -4.49 -3.57 16.43
CA VAL A 206 -5.76 -4.28 16.26
C VAL A 206 -5.78 -5.54 17.12
N PRO A 207 -6.63 -5.61 18.16
CA PRO A 207 -6.60 -6.71 19.13
C PRO A 207 -6.89 -8.07 18.51
N GLY A 208 -6.23 -9.12 19.02
CA GLY A 208 -6.44 -10.52 18.61
C GLY A 208 -5.98 -10.86 17.22
N THR A 209 -5.24 -9.97 16.54
CA THR A 209 -4.82 -10.19 15.16
C THR A 209 -3.35 -10.54 15.02
N HIS A 210 -3.01 -11.22 13.93
CA HIS A 210 -1.66 -11.60 13.52
C HIS A 210 -1.26 -10.90 12.21
N HIS A 211 0.04 -10.93 11.89
CA HIS A 211 0.57 -10.35 10.67
C HIS A 211 -0.19 -10.78 9.41
N GLY A 212 -0.72 -9.85 8.65
CA GLY A 212 -1.45 -10.15 7.41
C GLY A 212 -2.92 -10.52 7.62
N PHE A 213 -3.53 -10.15 8.76
CA PHE A 213 -4.91 -10.48 9.12
C PHE A 213 -5.99 -10.01 8.11
N CYS A 214 -5.67 -9.15 7.18
CA CYS A 214 -6.58 -8.73 6.10
C CYS A 214 -6.58 -9.67 4.89
N PHE A 215 -5.71 -10.67 4.83
CA PHE A 215 -5.62 -11.60 3.70
C PHE A 215 -6.46 -12.84 3.94
N ALA A 216 -7.57 -12.98 3.19
CA ALA A 216 -8.54 -14.06 3.37
C ALA A 216 -7.98 -15.47 3.10
N ALA A 217 -6.92 -15.58 2.29
CA ALA A 217 -6.25 -16.84 1.99
C ALA A 217 -5.23 -17.27 3.07
N ARG A 218 -5.02 -16.48 4.12
CA ARG A 218 -4.10 -16.81 5.22
C ARG A 218 -4.84 -17.44 6.40
N ASN A 219 -4.13 -18.30 7.13
CA ASN A 219 -4.66 -18.90 8.37
C ASN A 219 -4.95 -17.85 9.46
N ASP A 220 -4.19 -16.75 9.43
CA ASP A 220 -4.30 -15.64 10.38
C ASP A 220 -5.36 -14.60 9.97
N TYR A 221 -6.21 -14.91 8.99
CA TYR A 221 -7.29 -14.02 8.57
C TYR A 221 -8.27 -13.76 9.71
N HIS A 222 -8.52 -12.49 9.99
CA HIS A 222 -9.47 -12.07 11.00
C HIS A 222 -10.58 -11.22 10.35
N PRO A 223 -11.71 -11.83 9.92
CA PRO A 223 -12.71 -11.16 9.07
C PRO A 223 -13.25 -9.86 9.68
N HIS A 224 -13.65 -9.85 10.94
CA HIS A 224 -14.20 -8.65 11.58
C HIS A 224 -13.17 -7.51 11.68
N ALA A 225 -11.93 -7.83 12.04
CA ALA A 225 -10.87 -6.83 12.12
C ALA A 225 -10.50 -6.30 10.70
N ALA A 226 -10.46 -7.19 9.72
CA ALA A 226 -10.20 -6.81 8.34
C ALA A 226 -11.28 -5.86 7.80
N GLU A 227 -12.56 -6.16 8.03
CA GLU A 227 -13.67 -5.29 7.60
C GLU A 227 -13.63 -3.93 8.29
N ALA A 228 -13.38 -3.86 9.61
CA ALA A 228 -13.25 -2.60 10.34
C ALA A 228 -12.11 -1.73 9.78
N VAL A 229 -10.94 -2.33 9.49
CA VAL A 229 -9.81 -1.64 8.85
C VAL A 229 -10.18 -1.13 7.45
N TRP A 230 -10.90 -1.93 6.64
CA TRP A 230 -11.38 -1.49 5.34
C TRP A 230 -12.37 -0.33 5.44
N GLU A 231 -13.28 -0.34 6.40
CA GLU A 231 -14.23 0.77 6.66
C GLU A 231 -13.48 2.06 7.01
N ASP A 232 -12.47 2.00 7.88
CA ASP A 232 -11.62 3.13 8.25
C ASP A 232 -10.86 3.70 7.04
N ILE A 233 -10.29 2.82 6.18
CA ILE A 233 -9.61 3.22 4.95
C ILE A 233 -10.59 3.93 3.99
N MET A 234 -11.75 3.35 3.75
CA MET A 234 -12.74 3.94 2.84
C MET A 234 -13.26 5.27 3.37
N ALA A 235 -13.46 5.40 4.68
CA ALA A 235 -13.82 6.66 5.31
C ALA A 235 -12.73 7.74 5.14
N MET A 236 -11.46 7.37 5.28
CA MET A 236 -10.31 8.27 5.00
C MET A 236 -10.30 8.69 3.53
N PHE A 237 -10.44 7.75 2.59
CA PHE A 237 -10.48 8.06 1.16
C PHE A 237 -11.65 8.97 0.79
N MET A 238 -12.84 8.73 1.36
CA MET A 238 -14.00 9.59 1.14
C MET A 238 -13.70 11.04 1.56
N ARG A 239 -13.10 11.25 2.72
CA ARG A 239 -12.75 12.61 3.21
C ARG A 239 -11.70 13.30 2.38
N ARG A 240 -10.67 12.55 1.92
CA ARG A 240 -9.45 13.14 1.34
C ARG A 240 -9.43 13.15 -0.18
N LEU A 241 -10.16 12.26 -0.83
CA LEU A 241 -10.13 12.12 -2.29
C LEU A 241 -11.37 12.71 -2.97
N HIS A 242 -12.51 12.85 -2.24
CA HIS A 242 -13.76 13.41 -2.77
C HIS A 242 -14.19 14.73 -2.11
N GLY A 243 -13.52 15.15 -1.05
CA GLY A 243 -13.89 16.30 -0.19
C GLY A 243 -13.30 17.66 -0.61
N GLN A 244 -13.09 17.91 -1.91
CA GLN A 244 -12.70 19.25 -2.40
C GLN A 244 -13.76 19.83 -3.31
#